data_3a3b36b427ed574a2e9826fd77385250
#
_entry.id   3a3b36b427ed574a2e9826fd77385250
#
_cell.length_a   1.000
_cell.length_b   1.000
_cell.length_c   1.000
_cell.angle_alpha   90.00
_cell.angle_beta   90.00
_cell.angle_gamma   90.00
#
_symmetry.space_group_name_H-M   'P 1'
#
loop_
_entity.id
_entity.type
_entity.pdbx_description
1 polymer ?
#
loop_
_entity_poly.entity_id
_entity_poly.type
_entity_poly.pdbx_seq_one_letter_code
_entity_poly.pdbx_strand_id
1 'polypeptide(L)'
;MPFTWKSLGLALTSASVVIGGQAIASVPVQVFETTITEEEVLAAGQTWCAALVGISNTFHTQGAAAAKAKAEAVIDAAYGFQQGPVAFKPTLASGESTFRNTRQGALDYFVGPDPAFPPGRGFATYKRWTDCAVQEDVIQLFGPVANSMGNVSITDDQGNVTTVDKTWTFWQPKNDVMRIVLHHSSIPFEIPQE
;
A
#
# COMPACT_ATOMS: atom_id res chain seq x y z
N MET A 1 2.06 36.41 16.96
CA MET A 1 1.79 37.06 15.67
C MET A 1 1.50 35.94 14.66
N PRO A 2 0.30 35.86 14.12
CA PRO A 2 -0.04 34.82 13.17
C PRO A 2 0.50 35.13 11.77
N PHE A 3 1.18 34.21 11.18
CA PHE A 3 1.67 34.30 9.80
C PHE A 3 0.51 33.96 8.85
N THR A 4 -0.01 34.99 8.16
CA THR A 4 -1.03 34.77 7.12
C THR A 4 -0.37 34.64 5.76
N TRP A 5 -0.46 33.45 5.14
CA TRP A 5 -0.12 33.30 3.73
C TRP A 5 -1.24 33.87 2.88
N LYS A 6 -0.94 34.99 2.22
CA LYS A 6 -1.82 35.52 1.17
C LYS A 6 -1.59 34.72 -0.10
N SER A 7 -2.61 34.03 -0.55
CA SER A 7 -2.66 33.42 -1.88
C SER A 7 -2.61 34.52 -2.94
N LEU A 8 -1.44 34.71 -3.59
CA LEU A 8 -1.35 35.49 -4.82
C LEU A 8 -1.85 34.59 -5.97
N GLY A 9 -3.07 34.85 -6.42
CA GLY A 9 -3.53 34.36 -7.71
C GLY A 9 -2.76 35.07 -8.82
N LEU A 10 -1.80 34.38 -9.43
CA LEU A 10 -1.10 34.86 -10.60
C LEU A 10 -1.92 34.53 -11.84
N ALA A 11 -2.65 35.49 -12.36
CA ALA A 11 -3.21 35.40 -13.71
C ALA A 11 -2.05 35.49 -14.70
N LEU A 12 -1.67 34.36 -15.28
CA LEU A 12 -0.68 34.32 -16.38
C LEU A 12 -1.35 34.78 -17.66
N THR A 13 -1.22 36.08 -17.97
CA THR A 13 -1.43 36.60 -19.33
C THR A 13 -0.25 36.13 -20.17
N SER A 14 -0.51 35.25 -21.14
CA SER A 14 0.49 34.82 -22.12
C SER A 14 0.86 35.98 -23.03
N ALA A 15 1.96 36.65 -22.75
CA ALA A 15 2.60 37.55 -23.68
C ALA A 15 3.45 36.70 -24.64
N SER A 16 3.02 36.59 -25.89
CA SER A 16 3.82 35.96 -26.97
C SER A 16 4.96 36.90 -27.34
N VAL A 17 6.17 36.58 -26.87
CA VAL A 17 7.40 37.24 -27.34
C VAL A 17 7.81 36.53 -28.64
N VAL A 18 7.59 37.17 -29.77
CA VAL A 18 8.12 36.75 -31.07
C VAL A 18 9.57 37.24 -31.20
N ILE A 19 10.53 36.39 -30.89
CA ILE A 19 11.93 36.59 -31.23
C ILE A 19 12.27 35.65 -32.37
N GLY A 20 12.36 36.23 -33.59
CA GLY A 20 12.92 35.55 -34.77
C GLY A 20 12.30 34.24 -35.16
N GLY A 21 11.13 34.26 -35.77
CA GLY A 21 10.63 33.32 -36.78
C GLY A 21 10.57 31.79 -36.52
N GLN A 22 10.86 31.32 -35.33
CA GLN A 22 10.64 29.89 -34.98
C GLN A 22 9.51 29.78 -33.98
N ALA A 23 8.44 29.12 -34.40
CA ALA A 23 7.37 28.72 -33.49
C ALA A 23 7.96 27.73 -32.46
N ILE A 24 8.01 28.15 -31.19
CA ILE A 24 8.33 27.22 -30.11
C ILE A 24 7.21 26.19 -30.06
N ALA A 25 7.52 24.94 -30.43
CA ALA A 25 6.57 23.85 -30.29
C ALA A 25 6.11 23.77 -28.83
N SER A 26 4.80 23.86 -28.61
CA SER A 26 4.24 23.69 -27.27
C SER A 26 4.57 22.29 -26.77
N VAL A 27 5.26 22.21 -25.65
CA VAL A 27 5.50 20.91 -24.98
C VAL A 27 4.13 20.35 -24.60
N PRO A 28 3.79 19.13 -25.02
CA PRO A 28 2.53 18.53 -24.59
C PRO A 28 2.54 18.35 -23.07
N VAL A 29 1.65 19.06 -22.38
CA VAL A 29 1.44 18.89 -20.93
C VAL A 29 0.37 17.82 -20.77
N GLN A 30 0.74 16.71 -20.12
CA GLN A 30 -0.21 15.68 -19.76
C GLN A 30 -0.77 16.00 -18.36
N VAL A 31 -2.05 16.34 -18.30
CA VAL A 31 -2.76 16.52 -17.03
C VAL A 31 -3.39 15.18 -16.67
N PHE A 32 -3.08 14.65 -15.49
CA PHE A 32 -3.74 13.47 -14.95
C PHE A 32 -5.05 13.92 -14.31
N GLU A 33 -6.18 13.51 -14.86
CA GLU A 33 -7.51 13.89 -14.38
C GLU A 33 -8.01 13.01 -13.24
N THR A 34 -7.33 11.89 -12.95
CA THR A 34 -7.71 10.97 -11.89
C THR A 34 -7.31 11.54 -10.53
N THR A 35 -8.26 11.59 -9.63
CA THR A 35 -8.05 12.04 -8.24
C THR A 35 -8.50 10.93 -7.30
N ILE A 36 -7.57 10.40 -6.51
CA ILE A 36 -7.88 9.47 -5.42
C ILE A 36 -8.61 10.26 -4.32
N THR A 37 -9.66 9.68 -3.77
CA THR A 37 -10.44 10.25 -2.67
C THR A 37 -10.07 9.59 -1.32
N GLU A 38 -10.41 10.27 -0.22
CA GLU A 38 -10.27 9.71 1.14
C GLU A 38 -11.05 8.40 1.29
N GLU A 39 -12.29 8.35 0.77
CA GLU A 39 -13.15 7.17 0.83
C GLU A 39 -12.50 5.97 0.13
N GLU A 40 -11.86 6.16 -1.02
CA GLU A 40 -11.15 5.10 -1.75
C GLU A 40 -9.95 4.58 -0.96
N VAL A 41 -9.19 5.45 -0.28
CA VAL A 41 -8.06 5.03 0.58
C VAL A 41 -8.55 4.22 1.78
N LEU A 42 -9.58 4.70 2.48
CA LEU A 42 -10.19 3.98 3.60
C LEU A 42 -10.75 2.62 3.17
N ALA A 43 -11.45 2.56 2.03
CA ALA A 43 -11.97 1.31 1.48
C ALA A 43 -10.86 0.33 1.08
N ALA A 44 -9.74 0.82 0.56
CA ALA A 44 -8.57 0.00 0.22
C ALA A 44 -7.95 -0.66 1.47
N GLY A 45 -7.79 0.09 2.57
CA GLY A 45 -7.32 -0.45 3.85
C GLY A 45 -8.23 -1.54 4.40
N GLN A 46 -9.54 -1.31 4.41
CA GLN A 46 -10.54 -2.30 4.83
C GLN A 46 -10.53 -3.55 3.94
N THR A 47 -10.42 -3.37 2.62
CA THR A 47 -10.33 -4.46 1.65
C THR A 47 -9.07 -5.30 1.87
N TRP A 48 -7.94 -4.65 2.16
CA TRP A 48 -6.69 -5.34 2.49
C TRP A 48 -6.85 -6.20 3.76
N CYS A 49 -7.47 -5.67 4.80
CA CYS A 49 -7.79 -6.41 6.02
C CYS A 49 -8.69 -7.62 5.76
N ALA A 50 -9.79 -7.43 5.03
CA ALA A 50 -10.68 -8.52 4.66
C ALA A 50 -9.96 -9.60 3.83
N ALA A 51 -9.05 -9.20 2.95
CA ALA A 51 -8.24 -10.11 2.14
C ALA A 51 -7.29 -10.95 3.01
N LEU A 52 -6.59 -10.34 3.99
CA LEU A 52 -5.70 -11.04 4.91
C LEU A 52 -6.45 -12.12 5.70
N VAL A 53 -7.56 -11.76 6.33
CA VAL A 53 -8.41 -12.70 7.08
C VAL A 53 -8.97 -13.78 6.15
N GLY A 54 -9.39 -13.40 4.95
CA GLY A 54 -9.89 -14.32 3.93
C GLY A 54 -8.86 -15.34 3.46
N ILE A 55 -7.59 -14.95 3.26
CA ILE A 55 -6.48 -15.87 2.92
C ILE A 55 -6.23 -16.81 4.10
N SER A 56 -6.16 -16.28 5.33
CA SER A 56 -5.99 -17.07 6.54
C SER A 56 -7.09 -18.13 6.69
N ASN A 57 -8.33 -17.74 6.58
CA ASN A 57 -9.46 -18.66 6.68
C ASN A 57 -9.42 -19.72 5.56
N THR A 58 -9.11 -19.34 4.33
CA THR A 58 -8.97 -20.29 3.22
C THR A 58 -7.88 -21.32 3.49
N PHE A 59 -6.75 -20.90 4.07
CA PHE A 59 -5.67 -21.81 4.44
C PHE A 59 -6.14 -22.87 5.45
N HIS A 60 -6.84 -22.44 6.50
CA HIS A 60 -7.27 -23.33 7.59
C HIS A 60 -8.47 -24.22 7.23
N THR A 61 -9.24 -23.87 6.20
CA THR A 61 -10.44 -24.63 5.79
C THR A 61 -10.26 -25.43 4.51
N GLN A 62 -9.39 -24.97 3.58
CA GLN A 62 -9.23 -25.53 2.24
C GLN A 62 -7.78 -25.89 1.90
N GLY A 63 -6.81 -25.53 2.77
CA GLY A 63 -5.40 -25.89 2.64
C GLY A 63 -4.57 -24.89 1.82
N ALA A 64 -3.27 -25.19 1.73
CA ALA A 64 -2.24 -24.28 1.21
C ALA A 64 -2.45 -23.89 -0.27
N ALA A 65 -2.86 -24.84 -1.12
CA ALA A 65 -3.04 -24.55 -2.55
C ALA A 65 -4.16 -23.53 -2.81
N ALA A 66 -5.29 -23.67 -2.09
CA ALA A 66 -6.40 -22.72 -2.20
C ALA A 66 -6.05 -21.33 -1.64
N ALA A 67 -5.33 -21.29 -0.51
CA ALA A 67 -4.84 -20.04 0.06
C ALA A 67 -3.86 -19.33 -0.87
N LYS A 68 -2.97 -20.07 -1.52
CA LYS A 68 -2.03 -19.52 -2.50
C LYS A 68 -2.76 -18.90 -3.69
N ALA A 69 -3.70 -19.62 -4.28
CA ALA A 69 -4.50 -19.08 -5.40
C ALA A 69 -5.26 -17.81 -5.00
N LYS A 70 -5.82 -17.77 -3.78
CA LYS A 70 -6.48 -16.57 -3.27
C LYS A 70 -5.50 -15.41 -3.05
N ALA A 71 -4.32 -15.68 -2.49
CA ALA A 71 -3.29 -14.65 -2.28
C ALA A 71 -2.77 -14.08 -3.62
N GLU A 72 -2.58 -14.93 -4.64
CA GLU A 72 -2.22 -14.51 -6.00
C GLU A 72 -3.25 -13.51 -6.55
N ALA A 73 -4.53 -13.84 -6.48
CA ALA A 73 -5.61 -12.96 -6.95
C ALA A 73 -5.66 -11.63 -6.17
N VAL A 74 -5.46 -11.66 -4.84
CA VAL A 74 -5.41 -10.45 -4.00
C VAL A 74 -4.21 -9.58 -4.37
N ILE A 75 -3.01 -10.17 -4.52
CA ILE A 75 -1.80 -9.43 -4.88
C ILE A 75 -1.97 -8.77 -6.25
N ASP A 76 -2.49 -9.49 -7.23
CA ASP A 76 -2.72 -8.98 -8.59
C ASP A 76 -3.78 -7.86 -8.63
N ALA A 77 -4.76 -7.90 -7.75
CA ALA A 77 -5.80 -6.86 -7.66
C ALA A 77 -5.35 -5.62 -6.87
N ALA A 78 -4.62 -5.81 -5.75
CA ALA A 78 -4.34 -4.74 -4.81
C ALA A 78 -2.99 -4.04 -5.04
N TYR A 79 -1.99 -4.74 -5.60
CA TYR A 79 -0.63 -4.22 -5.72
C TYR A 79 -0.26 -3.90 -7.17
N GLY A 80 0.60 -2.89 -7.34
CA GLY A 80 1.04 -2.38 -8.64
C GLY A 80 2.18 -3.17 -9.29
N PHE A 81 2.34 -4.47 -9.02
CA PHE A 81 3.42 -5.29 -9.60
C PHE A 81 3.38 -5.40 -11.13
N GLN A 82 2.22 -5.11 -11.74
CA GLN A 82 2.08 -5.07 -13.20
C GLN A 82 2.75 -3.83 -13.81
N GLN A 83 2.92 -2.75 -13.01
CA GLN A 83 3.56 -1.51 -13.45
C GLN A 83 5.05 -1.45 -13.09
N GLY A 84 5.53 -2.35 -12.21
CA GLY A 84 6.93 -2.40 -11.78
C GLY A 84 7.11 -2.93 -10.37
N PRO A 85 8.31 -2.81 -9.80
CA PRO A 85 8.57 -3.18 -8.42
C PRO A 85 7.70 -2.37 -7.46
N VAL A 86 7.13 -3.02 -6.45
CA VAL A 86 6.46 -2.36 -5.33
C VAL A 86 7.46 -2.18 -4.19
N ALA A 87 7.52 -1.00 -3.59
CA ALA A 87 8.38 -0.74 -2.44
C ALA A 87 7.79 -1.44 -1.20
N PHE A 88 8.04 -2.74 -1.07
CA PHE A 88 7.46 -3.55 -0.01
C PHE A 88 8.48 -3.99 1.04
N LYS A 89 8.34 -3.45 2.25
CA LYS A 89 9.04 -3.87 3.47
C LYS A 89 7.99 -4.36 4.48
N PRO A 90 7.78 -5.68 4.61
CA PRO A 90 6.83 -6.23 5.56
C PRO A 90 7.35 -6.19 7.00
N THR A 91 6.45 -6.41 7.96
CA THR A 91 6.74 -6.34 9.41
C THR A 91 7.79 -7.36 9.85
N LEU A 92 7.55 -8.64 9.57
CA LEU A 92 8.38 -9.75 10.03
C LEU A 92 9.38 -10.16 8.94
N ALA A 93 10.25 -9.23 8.54
CA ALA A 93 11.26 -9.45 7.52
C ALA A 93 12.62 -8.90 7.98
N SER A 94 13.69 -9.64 7.70
CA SER A 94 15.05 -9.30 8.10
C SER A 94 16.11 -9.85 7.13
N GLY A 95 17.35 -9.40 7.27
CA GLY A 95 18.48 -9.84 6.47
C GLY A 95 18.26 -9.60 4.98
N GLU A 96 18.67 -10.53 4.15
CA GLU A 96 18.53 -10.46 2.68
C GLU A 96 17.07 -10.46 2.23
N SER A 97 16.17 -10.95 3.08
CA SER A 97 14.74 -11.02 2.84
C SER A 97 13.95 -9.83 3.41
N THR A 98 14.62 -8.72 3.76
CA THR A 98 13.96 -7.53 4.31
C THR A 98 12.96 -6.90 3.34
N PHE A 99 13.29 -6.84 2.05
CA PHE A 99 12.47 -6.21 1.03
C PHE A 99 11.87 -7.27 0.09
N ARG A 100 10.57 -7.18 -0.16
CA ARG A 100 9.79 -8.10 -1.01
C ARG A 100 9.30 -7.38 -2.27
N ASN A 101 10.21 -6.73 -3.00
CA ASN A 101 9.89 -5.80 -4.09
C ASN A 101 9.36 -6.47 -5.37
N THR A 102 9.24 -7.81 -5.37
CA THR A 102 8.70 -8.59 -6.49
C THR A 102 7.37 -9.23 -6.11
N ARG A 103 6.52 -9.50 -7.11
CA ARG A 103 5.26 -10.22 -6.93
C ARG A 103 5.46 -11.56 -6.21
N GLN A 104 6.50 -12.32 -6.61
CA GLN A 104 6.81 -13.60 -5.97
C GLN A 104 7.25 -13.41 -4.51
N GLY A 105 8.13 -12.45 -4.23
CA GLY A 105 8.55 -12.16 -2.86
C GLY A 105 7.41 -11.73 -1.95
N ALA A 106 6.43 -11.00 -2.46
CA ALA A 106 5.21 -10.68 -1.73
C ALA A 106 4.34 -11.92 -1.48
N LEU A 107 4.19 -12.78 -2.49
CA LEU A 107 3.44 -14.04 -2.37
C LEU A 107 4.07 -14.96 -1.32
N ASP A 108 5.39 -15.15 -1.37
CA ASP A 108 6.13 -15.97 -0.41
C ASP A 108 5.98 -15.44 1.02
N TYR A 109 6.05 -14.12 1.21
CA TYR A 109 5.80 -13.50 2.50
C TYR A 109 4.39 -13.79 3.05
N PHE A 110 3.35 -13.69 2.22
CA PHE A 110 1.97 -13.87 2.70
C PHE A 110 1.60 -15.34 2.92
N VAL A 111 1.99 -16.25 2.06
CA VAL A 111 1.53 -17.65 2.11
C VAL A 111 2.64 -18.70 2.15
N GLY A 112 3.90 -18.29 2.06
CA GLY A 112 5.08 -19.16 2.12
C GLY A 112 5.48 -19.78 0.77
N PRO A 113 6.68 -20.39 0.74
CA PRO A 113 7.63 -20.52 1.85
C PRO A 113 8.39 -19.22 2.12
N ASP A 114 8.40 -18.74 3.36
CA ASP A 114 9.19 -17.58 3.78
C ASP A 114 9.99 -17.92 5.05
N PRO A 115 11.30 -17.58 5.13
CA PRO A 115 12.16 -17.96 6.24
C PRO A 115 11.80 -17.35 7.59
N ALA A 116 10.96 -16.28 7.60
CA ALA A 116 10.48 -15.67 8.84
C ALA A 116 9.39 -16.51 9.55
N PHE A 117 8.86 -17.54 8.89
CA PHE A 117 7.74 -18.35 9.39
C PHE A 117 8.07 -19.85 9.41
N PRO A 118 7.25 -20.67 10.11
CA PRO A 118 7.38 -22.12 10.07
C PRO A 118 7.33 -22.65 8.64
N PRO A 119 7.95 -23.83 8.35
CA PRO A 119 8.02 -24.39 7.01
C PRO A 119 6.67 -24.44 6.28
N GLY A 120 6.65 -23.91 5.06
CA GLY A 120 5.45 -23.88 4.21
C GLY A 120 4.39 -22.85 4.64
N ARG A 121 4.75 -21.93 5.51
CA ARG A 121 3.88 -20.84 6.00
C ARG A 121 4.39 -19.47 5.58
N GLY A 122 3.50 -18.49 5.63
CA GLY A 122 3.77 -17.07 5.52
C GLY A 122 2.90 -16.28 6.49
N PHE A 123 2.98 -14.98 6.47
CA PHE A 123 2.31 -14.08 7.41
C PHE A 123 0.79 -14.33 7.53
N ALA A 124 0.11 -14.59 6.42
CA ALA A 124 -1.34 -14.85 6.43
C ALA A 124 -1.72 -16.27 6.88
N THR A 125 -0.74 -17.17 7.05
CA THR A 125 -1.02 -18.60 7.24
C THR A 125 -0.33 -19.22 8.46
N TYR A 126 0.60 -18.52 9.13
CA TYR A 126 1.28 -19.06 10.32
C TYR A 126 0.43 -19.02 11.59
N LYS A 127 -0.52 -18.08 11.63
CA LYS A 127 -1.60 -18.01 12.63
C LYS A 127 -2.94 -18.06 11.92
N ARG A 128 -4.00 -18.36 12.65
CA ARG A 128 -5.36 -18.23 12.14
C ARG A 128 -5.88 -16.84 12.48
N TRP A 129 -5.77 -15.92 11.54
CA TRP A 129 -6.28 -14.58 11.67
C TRP A 129 -7.79 -14.56 11.50
N THR A 130 -8.52 -13.98 12.45
CA THR A 130 -9.99 -13.97 12.50
C THR A 130 -10.58 -12.58 12.35
N ASP A 131 -9.80 -11.54 12.68
CA ASP A 131 -10.22 -10.15 12.54
C ASP A 131 -9.03 -9.26 12.17
N CYS A 132 -9.33 -8.12 11.53
CA CYS A 132 -8.34 -7.12 11.16
C CYS A 132 -9.03 -5.75 11.06
N ALA A 133 -8.42 -4.74 11.69
CA ALA A 133 -8.90 -3.37 11.69
C ALA A 133 -7.79 -2.41 11.31
N VAL A 134 -8.08 -1.42 10.47
CA VAL A 134 -7.19 -0.32 10.12
C VAL A 134 -7.66 0.92 10.87
N GLN A 135 -6.71 1.61 11.50
CA GLN A 135 -6.90 2.94 12.06
C GLN A 135 -5.91 3.88 11.38
N GLU A 136 -6.41 4.74 10.51
CA GLU A 136 -5.58 5.75 9.86
C GLU A 136 -5.31 6.91 10.82
N ASP A 137 -4.07 7.39 10.83
CA ASP A 137 -3.64 8.59 11.54
C ASP A 137 -3.61 9.79 10.59
N VAL A 138 -3.14 9.58 9.35
CA VAL A 138 -3.08 10.63 8.33
C VAL A 138 -3.27 10.04 6.92
N ILE A 139 -4.02 10.76 6.10
CA ILE A 139 -4.15 10.54 4.66
C ILE A 139 -3.72 11.82 3.94
N GLN A 140 -2.88 11.67 2.91
CA GLN A 140 -2.43 12.76 2.04
C GLN A 140 -2.82 12.45 0.60
N LEU A 141 -3.51 13.37 -0.06
CA LEU A 141 -4.02 13.21 -1.42
C LEU A 141 -3.27 14.14 -2.38
N PHE A 142 -2.66 13.59 -3.42
CA PHE A 142 -1.87 14.29 -4.43
C PHE A 142 -2.35 13.94 -5.86
N GLY A 143 -3.63 14.15 -6.12
CA GLY A 143 -4.24 13.75 -7.40
C GLY A 143 -4.24 12.23 -7.59
N PRO A 144 -3.46 11.67 -8.54
CA PRO A 144 -3.44 10.25 -8.78
C PRO A 144 -2.59 9.45 -7.78
N VAL A 145 -2.05 10.10 -6.75
CA VAL A 145 -1.24 9.47 -5.69
C VAL A 145 -1.83 9.82 -4.34
N ALA A 146 -1.89 8.85 -3.44
CA ALA A 146 -2.22 9.06 -2.04
C ALA A 146 -1.24 8.33 -1.12
N ASN A 147 -0.94 8.94 0.02
CA ASN A 147 -0.27 8.28 1.13
C ASN A 147 -1.25 8.09 2.28
N SER A 148 -1.14 6.98 2.98
CA SER A 148 -1.76 6.79 4.29
C SER A 148 -0.76 6.25 5.29
N MET A 149 -0.94 6.64 6.55
CA MET A 149 -0.17 6.14 7.67
C MET A 149 -1.09 5.95 8.88
N GLY A 150 -0.87 4.85 9.60
CA GLY A 150 -1.66 4.52 10.78
C GLY A 150 -1.28 3.15 11.33
N ASN A 151 -2.21 2.52 12.04
CA ASN A 151 -2.03 1.21 12.62
C ASN A 151 -2.96 0.17 12.00
N VAL A 152 -2.48 -1.06 11.95
CA VAL A 152 -3.32 -2.23 11.65
C VAL A 152 -3.26 -3.19 12.83
N SER A 153 -4.40 -3.49 13.40
CA SER A 153 -4.56 -4.48 14.48
C SER A 153 -5.16 -5.75 13.92
N ILE A 154 -4.49 -6.89 14.16
CA ILE A 154 -4.87 -8.19 13.60
C ILE A 154 -5.07 -9.15 14.78
N THR A 155 -6.23 -9.79 14.85
CA THR A 155 -6.61 -10.71 15.93
C THR A 155 -6.52 -12.16 15.45
N ASP A 156 -5.87 -13.03 16.23
CA ASP A 156 -5.84 -14.47 15.96
C ASP A 156 -7.03 -15.19 16.62
N ASP A 157 -7.18 -16.49 16.35
CA ASP A 157 -8.27 -17.33 16.89
C ASP A 157 -8.17 -17.62 18.39
N GLN A 158 -7.11 -17.19 19.05
CA GLN A 158 -6.95 -17.22 20.51
C GLN A 158 -7.29 -15.87 21.16
N GLY A 159 -7.66 -14.87 20.36
CA GLY A 159 -7.95 -13.51 20.82
C GLY A 159 -6.72 -12.63 21.03
N ASN A 160 -5.50 -13.10 20.65
CA ASN A 160 -4.32 -12.25 20.74
C ASN A 160 -4.33 -11.22 19.60
N VAL A 161 -4.08 -9.97 19.96
CA VAL A 161 -4.00 -8.86 19.02
C VAL A 161 -2.53 -8.55 18.70
N THR A 162 -2.22 -8.45 17.43
CA THR A 162 -0.92 -7.95 16.93
C THR A 162 -1.17 -6.62 16.23
N THR A 163 -0.62 -5.53 16.78
CA THR A 163 -0.69 -4.20 16.16
C THR A 163 0.63 -3.90 15.45
N VAL A 164 0.54 -3.35 14.25
CA VAL A 164 1.69 -2.93 13.44
C VAL A 164 1.50 -1.50 12.96
N ASP A 165 2.60 -0.74 12.87
CA ASP A 165 2.61 0.52 12.15
C ASP A 165 2.54 0.22 10.66
N LYS A 166 1.78 1.01 9.93
CA LYS A 166 1.52 0.81 8.52
C LYS A 166 1.64 2.11 7.75
N THR A 167 2.33 2.04 6.62
CA THR A 167 2.36 3.12 5.64
C THR A 167 2.08 2.52 4.27
N TRP A 168 1.15 3.12 3.55
CA TRP A 168 0.88 2.82 2.15
C TRP A 168 1.04 4.05 1.27
N THR A 169 1.52 3.84 0.06
CA THR A 169 1.33 4.76 -1.06
C THR A 169 0.48 4.05 -2.09
N PHE A 170 -0.57 4.72 -2.50
CA PHE A 170 -1.46 4.29 -3.57
C PHE A 170 -1.17 5.12 -4.83
N TRP A 171 -1.31 4.50 -5.98
CA TRP A 171 -1.24 5.16 -7.28
C TRP A 171 -2.35 4.67 -8.18
N GLN A 172 -2.99 5.61 -8.85
CA GLN A 172 -4.04 5.35 -9.84
C GLN A 172 -3.59 5.87 -11.20
N PRO A 173 -3.12 4.99 -12.11
CA PRO A 173 -2.82 5.38 -13.47
C PRO A 173 -4.06 5.88 -14.20
N LYS A 174 -3.86 6.70 -15.23
CA LYS A 174 -4.98 7.12 -16.10
C LYS A 174 -5.67 5.90 -16.70
N ASN A 175 -7.01 5.84 -16.54
CA ASN A 175 -7.85 4.74 -17.01
C ASN A 175 -7.57 3.35 -16.39
N ASP A 176 -6.99 3.30 -15.20
CA ASP A 176 -6.77 2.07 -14.44
C ASP A 176 -7.25 2.24 -13.00
N VAL A 177 -7.25 1.15 -12.24
CA VAL A 177 -7.64 1.14 -10.83
C VAL A 177 -6.49 1.55 -9.92
N MET A 178 -6.83 2.08 -8.75
CA MET A 178 -5.88 2.39 -7.69
C MET A 178 -5.19 1.13 -7.16
N ARG A 179 -3.86 1.19 -6.99
CA ARG A 179 -3.04 0.07 -6.50
C ARG A 179 -2.01 0.52 -5.48
N ILE A 180 -1.63 -0.36 -4.58
CA ILE A 180 -0.55 -0.16 -3.62
C ILE A 180 0.79 -0.24 -4.37
N VAL A 181 1.59 0.83 -4.30
CA VAL A 181 2.95 0.90 -4.87
C VAL A 181 4.04 1.00 -3.81
N LEU A 182 3.67 1.35 -2.58
CA LEU A 182 4.50 1.24 -1.39
C LEU A 182 3.68 0.60 -0.27
N HIS A 183 4.27 -0.36 0.42
CA HIS A 183 3.74 -0.98 1.63
C HIS A 183 4.88 -1.18 2.62
N HIS A 184 4.90 -0.36 3.65
CA HIS A 184 5.81 -0.52 4.77
C HIS A 184 5.03 -0.86 6.03
N SER A 185 5.54 -1.80 6.81
CA SER A 185 5.06 -2.04 8.17
C SER A 185 6.19 -2.44 9.11
N SER A 186 6.00 -2.10 10.39
CA SER A 186 6.90 -2.40 11.50
C SER A 186 6.11 -2.75 12.75
N ILE A 187 6.76 -3.42 13.70
CA ILE A 187 6.27 -3.48 15.07
C ILE A 187 6.52 -2.09 15.69
N PRO A 188 5.57 -1.51 16.44
CA PRO A 188 5.82 -0.32 17.23
C PRO A 188 7.01 -0.50 18.14
N PHE A 189 7.85 0.52 18.25
CA PHE A 189 9.01 0.47 19.15
C PHE A 189 8.54 0.53 20.60
N GLU A 190 8.97 -0.43 21.40
CA GLU A 190 8.75 -0.45 22.85
C GLU A 190 10.02 0.02 23.57
N ILE A 191 9.87 1.00 24.46
CA ILE A 191 10.96 1.44 25.32
C ILE A 191 11.22 0.31 26.32
N PRO A 192 12.47 -0.24 26.42
CA PRO A 192 12.80 -1.22 27.44
C PRO A 192 12.49 -0.66 28.83
N GLN A 193 11.79 -1.42 29.64
CA GLN A 193 11.59 -1.07 31.05
C GLN A 193 12.91 -1.34 31.78
N GLU A 194 13.46 -0.33 32.49
CA GLU A 194 14.64 -0.45 33.35
C GLU A 194 14.37 -1.30 34.60
#